data_e0d596c864f295425a59207423502305
#
_entry.id   e0d596c864f295425a59207423502305
#
_cell.length_a   1.000
_cell.length_b   1.000
_cell.length_c   1.000
_cell.angle_alpha   90.00
_cell.angle_beta   90.00
_cell.angle_gamma   90.00
#
_symmetry.space_group_name_H-M   'P 1'
#
loop_
_entity.id
_entity.type
_entity.pdbx_description
1 polymer ?
#
loop_
_entity_poly.entity_id
_entity_poly.type
_entity_poly.pdbx_seq_one_letter_code
_entity_poly.pdbx_strand_id
1 'polypeptide(L)'
;LSDIKFIRGKNNKTLTDSSIIKINDNIIYNFEKLEIAYRIANILDDFIKGQEKDYKIWDLVEEIFEKLNSRQFKVNNRQLIYYCFFWNLLSVLGYRPELQKCADCHDKLNPYNIYFSDKEGGIICNKCLQKDNNAKKINSDVAKILRLFLKKDWQTISKLKVEPFSQGLLKAISNNYSQFIMPKEN
;
A
#
# COMPACT_ATOMS: atom_id res chain seq x y z
N LEU A 1 -4.96 12.06 15.59
CA LEU A 1 -5.69 12.99 14.72
C LEU A 1 -5.87 14.30 15.46
N SER A 2 -5.57 15.39 14.82
CA SER A 2 -5.70 16.73 15.39
C SER A 2 -6.40 17.65 14.40
N ASP A 3 -7.23 18.56 14.91
CA ASP A 3 -7.68 19.72 14.16
C ASP A 3 -6.60 20.80 14.27
N ILE A 4 -6.22 21.41 13.16
CA ILE A 4 -5.19 22.44 13.13
C ILE A 4 -5.72 23.68 12.42
N LYS A 5 -5.44 24.84 13.01
CA LYS A 5 -5.75 26.14 12.40
C LYS A 5 -4.44 26.82 12.03
N PHE A 6 -4.43 27.43 10.86
CA PHE A 6 -3.26 28.17 10.40
C PHE A 6 -3.67 29.43 9.62
N ILE A 7 -2.83 30.45 9.71
CA ILE A 7 -2.90 31.64 8.85
C ILE A 7 -1.98 31.44 7.67
N ARG A 8 -2.50 31.70 6.47
CA ARG A 8 -1.73 31.60 5.23
C ARG A 8 -1.09 32.96 4.95
N GLY A 9 0.23 33.03 5.09
CA GLY A 9 1.05 34.14 4.61
C GLY A 9 1.36 33.99 3.11
N LYS A 10 2.13 34.92 2.55
CA LYS A 10 2.49 34.93 1.13
C LYS A 10 3.29 33.71 0.71
N ASN A 11 4.22 33.25 1.56
CA ASN A 11 5.13 32.11 1.30
C ASN A 11 5.04 31.00 2.36
N ASN A 12 4.45 31.25 3.51
CA ASN A 12 4.43 30.32 4.65
C ASN A 12 3.05 30.18 5.25
N LYS A 13 2.81 29.06 5.91
CA LYS A 13 1.65 28.81 6.76
C LYS A 13 2.11 28.88 8.21
N THR A 14 1.47 29.68 9.04
CA THR A 14 1.75 29.78 10.49
C THR A 14 0.66 29.04 11.24
N LEU A 15 1.02 28.01 12.00
CA LEU A 15 0.11 27.32 12.89
C LEU A 15 -0.35 28.25 14.01
N THR A 16 -1.65 28.44 14.19
CA THR A 16 -2.23 29.33 15.18
C THR A 16 -2.94 28.60 16.31
N ASP A 17 -3.41 27.40 16.05
CA ASP A 17 -4.15 26.61 17.04
C ASP A 17 -4.10 25.13 16.66
N SER A 18 -4.18 24.24 17.67
CA SER A 18 -4.34 22.81 17.46
C SER A 18 -5.11 22.17 18.60
N SER A 19 -6.05 21.32 18.28
CA SER A 19 -6.80 20.51 19.24
C SER A 19 -6.73 19.03 18.87
N ILE A 20 -6.57 18.17 19.86
CA ILE A 20 -6.53 16.72 19.67
C ILE A 20 -7.97 16.21 19.54
N ILE A 21 -8.28 15.57 18.40
CA ILE A 21 -9.57 14.92 18.15
C ILE A 21 -9.53 13.45 18.59
N LYS A 22 -8.42 12.75 18.28
CA LYS A 22 -8.27 11.31 18.54
C LYS A 22 -6.80 10.98 18.81
N ILE A 23 -6.54 10.25 19.88
CA ILE A 23 -5.21 9.71 20.20
C ILE A 23 -5.17 8.25 19.83
N ASN A 24 -4.08 7.83 19.19
CA ASN A 24 -3.84 6.44 18.81
C ASN A 24 -2.81 5.81 19.75
N ASP A 25 -3.19 5.60 21.01
CA ASP A 25 -2.28 5.19 22.09
C ASP A 25 -1.54 3.89 21.77
N ASN A 26 -2.22 2.89 21.19
CA ASN A 26 -1.59 1.62 20.84
C ASN A 26 -0.54 1.76 19.70
N ILE A 27 -0.53 2.86 18.97
CA ILE A 27 0.53 3.15 17.99
C ILE A 27 1.70 3.84 18.71
N ILE A 28 1.41 4.88 19.49
CA ILE A 28 2.42 5.72 20.13
C ILE A 28 3.31 4.91 21.07
N TYR A 29 2.72 4.00 21.85
CA TYR A 29 3.44 3.19 22.84
C TYR A 29 3.93 1.83 22.28
N ASN A 30 3.90 1.64 20.95
CA ASN A 30 4.41 0.41 20.33
C ASN A 30 5.33 0.74 19.15
N PHE A 31 6.63 0.47 19.34
CA PHE A 31 7.67 0.81 18.36
C PHE A 31 7.40 0.26 16.96
N GLU A 32 6.99 -1.00 16.83
CA GLU A 32 6.71 -1.62 15.52
C GLU A 32 5.54 -0.94 14.79
N LYS A 33 4.48 -0.57 15.53
CA LYS A 33 3.35 0.15 14.96
C LYS A 33 3.73 1.58 14.58
N LEU A 34 4.56 2.22 15.39
CA LEU A 34 5.07 3.56 15.12
C LEU A 34 5.94 3.57 13.87
N GLU A 35 6.81 2.57 13.69
CA GLU A 35 7.60 2.38 12.47
C GLU A 35 6.70 2.26 11.22
N ILE A 36 5.62 1.46 11.31
CA ILE A 36 4.66 1.33 10.21
C ILE A 36 3.96 2.66 9.92
N ALA A 37 3.57 3.41 10.95
CA ALA A 37 2.95 4.72 10.79
C ALA A 37 3.89 5.72 10.09
N TYR A 38 5.17 5.74 10.44
CA TYR A 38 6.18 6.56 9.75
C TYR A 38 6.37 6.14 8.29
N ARG A 39 6.40 4.84 8.00
CA ARG A 39 6.50 4.35 6.61
C ARG A 39 5.28 4.76 5.78
N ILE A 40 4.08 4.77 6.38
CA ILE A 40 2.86 5.27 5.75
C ILE A 40 2.98 6.78 5.46
N ALA A 41 3.46 7.56 6.44
CA ALA A 41 3.65 8.99 6.27
C ALA A 41 4.65 9.31 5.14
N ASN A 42 5.78 8.58 5.08
CA ASN A 42 6.78 8.77 4.03
C ASN A 42 6.20 8.48 2.64
N ILE A 43 5.45 7.38 2.47
CA ILE A 43 4.80 7.07 1.19
C ILE A 43 3.79 8.14 0.79
N LEU A 44 3.03 8.70 1.74
CA LEU A 44 2.13 9.81 1.45
C LEU A 44 2.90 11.04 0.98
N ASP A 45 4.01 11.37 1.61
CA ASP A 45 4.87 12.50 1.22
C ASP A 45 5.50 12.30 -0.16
N ASP A 46 5.89 11.08 -0.48
CA ASP A 46 6.47 10.72 -1.78
C ASP A 46 5.47 10.86 -2.93
N PHE A 47 4.23 10.40 -2.74
CA PHE A 47 3.23 10.30 -3.80
C PHE A 47 2.25 11.48 -3.88
N ILE A 48 2.06 12.24 -2.78
CA ILE A 48 1.08 13.33 -2.74
C ILE A 48 1.82 14.68 -2.75
N LYS A 49 2.03 15.22 -3.94
CA LYS A 49 2.72 16.50 -4.17
C LYS A 49 1.75 17.65 -4.41
N GLY A 50 0.82 17.87 -3.54
CA GLY A 50 -0.16 18.95 -3.74
C GLY A 50 -0.84 19.39 -2.46
N GLN A 51 -1.68 20.42 -2.57
CA GLN A 51 -2.48 20.95 -1.45
C GLN A 51 -3.96 20.66 -1.63
N GLU A 52 -4.34 19.90 -2.65
CA GLU A 52 -5.73 19.55 -2.92
C GLU A 52 -6.23 18.53 -1.92
N LYS A 53 -7.50 18.69 -1.51
CA LYS A 53 -8.15 17.76 -0.60
C LYS A 53 -8.58 16.53 -1.39
N ASP A 54 -8.03 15.38 -1.06
CA ASP A 54 -8.51 14.08 -1.55
C ASP A 54 -9.13 13.30 -0.40
N TYR A 55 -10.46 13.27 -0.37
CA TYR A 55 -11.21 12.56 0.66
C TYR A 55 -10.99 11.05 0.63
N LYS A 56 -10.74 10.46 -0.56
CA LYS A 56 -10.49 9.01 -0.68
C LYS A 56 -9.18 8.61 -0.02
N ILE A 57 -8.15 9.45 -0.18
CA ILE A 57 -6.86 9.24 0.49
C ILE A 57 -7.02 9.42 2.00
N TRP A 58 -7.77 10.46 2.42
CA TRP A 58 -8.03 10.70 3.83
C TRP A 58 -8.75 9.54 4.49
N ASP A 59 -9.85 9.07 3.91
CA ASP A 59 -10.63 7.93 4.40
C ASP A 59 -9.77 6.66 4.48
N LEU A 60 -8.91 6.42 3.48
CA LEU A 60 -7.97 5.31 3.48
C LEU A 60 -6.99 5.41 4.65
N VAL A 61 -6.40 6.58 4.87
CA VAL A 61 -5.45 6.81 5.98
C VAL A 61 -6.15 6.57 7.32
N GLU A 62 -7.33 7.12 7.51
CA GLU A 62 -8.09 6.97 8.76
C GLU A 62 -8.41 5.50 9.04
N GLU A 63 -8.93 4.77 8.04
CA GLU A 63 -9.20 3.33 8.14
C GLU A 63 -7.94 2.54 8.54
N ILE A 64 -6.82 2.80 7.87
CA ILE A 64 -5.55 2.11 8.10
C ILE A 64 -5.02 2.38 9.52
N PHE A 65 -5.08 3.62 9.98
CA PHE A 65 -4.65 3.96 11.34
C PHE A 65 -5.56 3.33 12.41
N GLU A 66 -6.85 3.19 12.15
CA GLU A 66 -7.74 2.43 13.03
C GLU A 66 -7.35 0.96 13.12
N LYS A 67 -7.04 0.31 11.98
CA LYS A 67 -6.57 -1.08 11.98
C LYS A 67 -5.23 -1.22 12.68
N LEU A 68 -4.30 -0.31 12.43
CA LEU A 68 -3.00 -0.29 13.08
C LEU A 68 -3.11 -0.09 14.60
N ASN A 69 -4.02 0.80 15.04
CA ASN A 69 -4.27 1.06 16.45
C ASN A 69 -4.98 -0.11 17.15
N SER A 70 -5.71 -0.94 16.42
CA SER A 70 -6.45 -2.06 16.97
C SER A 70 -5.52 -3.14 17.57
N ARG A 71 -6.08 -4.02 18.42
CA ARG A 71 -5.40 -5.21 18.96
C ARG A 71 -5.62 -6.46 18.10
N GLN A 72 -6.35 -6.33 16.99
CA GLN A 72 -6.75 -7.46 16.14
C GLN A 72 -5.56 -8.13 15.43
N PHE A 73 -4.52 -7.34 15.09
CA PHE A 73 -3.37 -7.85 14.35
C PHE A 73 -2.27 -8.36 15.28
N LYS A 74 -1.89 -9.62 15.09
CA LYS A 74 -0.70 -10.21 15.74
C LYS A 74 0.57 -9.52 15.24
N VAL A 75 1.64 -9.59 16.02
CA VAL A 75 2.95 -8.99 15.70
C VAL A 75 3.37 -9.29 14.26
N ASN A 76 3.36 -10.56 13.88
CA ASN A 76 3.83 -11.01 12.56
C ASN A 76 2.97 -10.53 11.37
N ASN A 77 1.75 -10.02 11.61
CA ASN A 77 0.83 -9.58 10.56
C ASN A 77 0.73 -8.06 10.45
N ARG A 78 1.38 -7.31 11.33
CA ARG A 78 1.30 -5.84 11.31
C ARG A 78 1.86 -5.24 10.03
N GLN A 79 2.92 -5.82 9.47
CA GLN A 79 3.49 -5.40 8.19
C GLN A 79 2.49 -5.52 7.02
N LEU A 80 1.51 -6.41 7.11
CA LEU A 80 0.46 -6.56 6.09
C LEU A 80 -0.44 -5.32 6.02
N ILE A 81 -0.58 -4.58 7.14
CA ILE A 81 -1.33 -3.31 7.19
C ILE A 81 -0.66 -2.28 6.28
N TYR A 82 0.67 -2.17 6.34
CA TYR A 82 1.44 -1.29 5.47
C TYR A 82 1.26 -1.65 3.99
N TYR A 83 1.36 -2.95 3.63
CA TYR A 83 1.18 -3.35 2.23
C TYR A 83 -0.28 -3.19 1.78
N CYS A 84 -1.26 -3.43 2.66
CA CYS A 84 -2.65 -3.15 2.36
C CYS A 84 -2.87 -1.65 2.07
N PHE A 85 -2.30 -0.77 2.89
CA PHE A 85 -2.30 0.67 2.65
C PHE A 85 -1.66 1.00 1.30
N PHE A 86 -0.43 0.56 1.06
CA PHE A 86 0.33 0.85 -0.15
C PHE A 86 -0.45 0.51 -1.44
N TRP A 87 -0.94 -0.71 -1.56
CA TRP A 87 -1.66 -1.16 -2.74
C TRP A 87 -3.01 -0.47 -2.94
N ASN A 88 -3.69 -0.08 -1.85
CA ASN A 88 -4.92 0.71 -1.94
C ASN A 88 -4.63 2.18 -2.27
N LEU A 89 -3.57 2.77 -1.74
CA LEU A 89 -3.13 4.11 -2.13
C LEU A 89 -2.86 4.17 -3.63
N LEU A 90 -2.07 3.23 -4.17
CA LEU A 90 -1.82 3.14 -5.60
C LEU A 90 -3.12 2.99 -6.40
N SER A 91 -4.09 2.23 -5.89
CA SER A 91 -5.40 2.09 -6.54
C SER A 91 -6.18 3.40 -6.58
N VAL A 92 -6.12 4.22 -5.52
CA VAL A 92 -6.74 5.55 -5.47
C VAL A 92 -6.05 6.51 -6.43
N LEU A 93 -4.73 6.43 -6.54
CA LEU A 93 -3.92 7.24 -7.45
C LEU A 93 -4.02 6.81 -8.94
N GLY A 94 -4.81 5.77 -9.25
CA GLY A 94 -4.99 5.30 -10.64
C GLY A 94 -4.07 4.16 -11.06
N TYR A 95 -3.17 3.69 -10.20
CA TYR A 95 -2.22 2.60 -10.46
C TYR A 95 -2.70 1.25 -9.91
N ARG A 96 -4.01 0.99 -9.99
CA ARG A 96 -4.58 -0.28 -9.51
C ARG A 96 -4.07 -1.44 -10.33
N PRO A 97 -3.41 -2.45 -9.72
CA PRO A 97 -2.88 -3.57 -10.47
C PRO A 97 -3.98 -4.51 -10.98
N GLU A 98 -3.80 -5.05 -12.20
CA GLU A 98 -4.64 -6.15 -12.72
C GLU A 98 -4.15 -7.47 -12.11
N LEU A 99 -5.03 -8.13 -11.35
CA LEU A 99 -4.71 -9.35 -10.59
C LEU A 99 -5.59 -10.55 -10.95
N GLN A 100 -6.63 -10.37 -11.78
CA GLN A 100 -7.60 -11.43 -12.07
C GLN A 100 -7.28 -12.16 -13.38
N LYS A 101 -6.81 -11.43 -14.35
CA LYS A 101 -6.43 -11.91 -15.69
C LYS A 101 -5.04 -11.40 -16.04
N CYS A 102 -4.46 -11.89 -17.13
CA CYS A 102 -3.19 -11.37 -17.60
C CYS A 102 -3.31 -9.89 -17.98
N ALA A 103 -2.43 -9.04 -17.43
CA ALA A 103 -2.47 -7.60 -17.66
C ALA A 103 -2.19 -7.22 -19.13
N ASP A 104 -1.45 -8.07 -19.87
CA ASP A 104 -1.14 -7.84 -21.30
C ASP A 104 -2.19 -8.49 -22.24
N CYS A 105 -2.34 -9.82 -22.23
CA CYS A 105 -3.19 -10.52 -23.20
C CYS A 105 -4.64 -10.75 -22.72
N HIS A 106 -4.95 -10.43 -21.48
CA HIS A 106 -6.23 -10.61 -20.82
C HIS A 106 -6.73 -12.06 -20.69
N ASP A 107 -5.88 -13.04 -21.00
CA ASP A 107 -6.16 -14.47 -20.81
C ASP A 107 -6.26 -14.82 -19.32
N LYS A 108 -6.92 -15.95 -19.03
CA LYS A 108 -6.97 -16.54 -17.70
C LYS A 108 -5.58 -16.92 -17.20
N LEU A 109 -5.26 -16.56 -15.99
CA LEU A 109 -3.99 -16.85 -15.35
C LEU A 109 -3.88 -18.32 -14.91
N ASN A 110 -2.74 -18.96 -15.20
CA ASN A 110 -2.37 -20.24 -14.60
C ASN A 110 -1.59 -19.95 -13.30
N PRO A 111 -2.10 -20.35 -12.12
CA PRO A 111 -1.50 -19.98 -10.83
C PRO A 111 -0.09 -20.50 -10.60
N TYR A 112 0.38 -21.47 -11.38
CA TYR A 112 1.73 -22.04 -11.27
C TYR A 112 2.79 -21.24 -12.06
N ASN A 113 2.36 -20.47 -13.08
CA ASN A 113 3.24 -19.73 -13.98
C ASN A 113 2.74 -18.29 -14.16
N ILE A 114 2.92 -17.50 -13.12
CA ILE A 114 2.51 -16.08 -13.06
C ILE A 114 3.68 -15.21 -12.66
N TYR A 115 3.69 -14.00 -13.22
CA TYR A 115 4.75 -13.01 -13.02
C TYR A 115 4.09 -11.67 -12.75
N PHE A 116 4.68 -10.84 -11.91
CA PHE A 116 4.26 -9.46 -11.72
C PHE A 116 5.10 -8.56 -12.62
N SER A 117 4.45 -7.81 -13.48
CA SER A 117 5.06 -6.82 -14.37
C SER A 117 4.75 -5.42 -13.87
N ASP A 118 5.81 -4.69 -13.53
CA ASP A 118 5.70 -3.28 -13.15
C ASP A 118 5.22 -2.45 -14.37
N LYS A 119 5.72 -2.79 -15.57
CA LYS A 119 5.38 -2.13 -16.84
C LYS A 119 3.91 -2.28 -17.21
N GLU A 120 3.37 -3.51 -17.12
CA GLU A 120 1.97 -3.79 -17.46
C GLU A 120 1.02 -3.51 -16.29
N GLY A 121 1.55 -3.13 -15.13
CA GLY A 121 0.77 -2.78 -13.95
C GLY A 121 -0.05 -3.95 -13.41
N GLY A 122 0.52 -5.19 -13.36
CA GLY A 122 -0.22 -6.33 -12.86
C GLY A 122 0.40 -7.69 -13.12
N ILE A 123 -0.42 -8.74 -12.99
CA ILE A 123 0.03 -10.12 -13.20
C ILE A 123 -0.03 -10.44 -14.68
N ILE A 124 1.07 -10.98 -15.23
CA ILE A 124 1.15 -11.49 -16.60
C ILE A 124 1.34 -13.01 -16.60
N CYS A 125 0.88 -13.64 -17.67
CA CYS A 125 1.06 -15.07 -17.91
C CYS A 125 2.44 -15.38 -18.50
N ASN A 126 2.82 -16.65 -18.51
CA ASN A 126 4.11 -17.09 -19.06
C ASN A 126 4.30 -16.75 -20.55
N LYS A 127 3.22 -16.71 -21.35
CA LYS A 127 3.30 -16.35 -22.77
C LYS A 127 3.73 -14.89 -22.97
N CYS A 128 3.30 -14.01 -22.07
CA CYS A 128 3.59 -12.57 -22.13
C CYS A 128 4.94 -12.19 -21.49
N LEU A 129 5.60 -13.14 -20.80
CA LEU A 129 6.90 -12.90 -20.18
C LEU A 129 7.97 -12.41 -21.17
N GLN A 130 7.91 -12.84 -22.42
CA GLN A 130 8.85 -12.40 -23.46
C GLN A 130 8.77 -10.90 -23.79
N LYS A 131 7.64 -10.25 -23.46
CA LYS A 131 7.43 -8.81 -23.68
C LYS A 131 7.96 -7.95 -22.53
N ASP A 132 8.17 -8.56 -21.35
CA ASP A 132 8.74 -7.91 -20.18
C ASP A 132 9.67 -8.85 -19.41
N ASN A 133 10.93 -8.84 -19.79
CA ASN A 133 11.98 -9.65 -19.17
C ASN A 133 12.27 -9.24 -17.71
N ASN A 134 11.80 -8.09 -17.26
CA ASN A 134 11.95 -7.60 -15.88
C ASN A 134 10.84 -8.08 -14.95
N ALA A 135 9.77 -8.70 -15.50
CA ALA A 135 8.67 -9.20 -14.70
C ALA A 135 9.15 -10.24 -13.67
N LYS A 136 8.71 -10.11 -12.44
CA LYS A 136 9.13 -10.95 -11.31
C LYS A 136 8.21 -12.14 -11.17
N LYS A 137 8.79 -13.36 -11.15
CA LYS A 137 8.01 -14.57 -10.84
C LYS A 137 7.41 -14.44 -9.44
N ILE A 138 6.11 -14.68 -9.33
CA ILE A 138 5.39 -14.72 -8.06
C ILE A 138 4.67 -16.06 -7.90
N ASN A 139 4.28 -16.38 -6.66
CA ASN A 139 3.45 -17.57 -6.41
C ASN A 139 1.96 -17.18 -6.26
N SER A 140 1.12 -18.20 -6.25
CA SER A 140 -0.34 -18.03 -6.12
C SER A 140 -0.74 -17.33 -4.81
N ASP A 141 0.06 -17.49 -3.76
CA ASP A 141 -0.26 -16.94 -2.44
C ASP A 141 -0.06 -15.43 -2.42
N VAL A 142 1.02 -14.92 -3.04
CA VAL A 142 1.20 -13.46 -3.22
C VAL A 142 0.05 -12.87 -4.04
N ALA A 143 -0.37 -13.53 -5.13
CA ALA A 143 -1.52 -13.08 -5.91
C ALA A 143 -2.82 -13.02 -5.10
N LYS A 144 -3.08 -14.05 -4.25
CA LYS A 144 -4.24 -14.05 -3.34
C LYS A 144 -4.15 -12.94 -2.29
N ILE A 145 -2.98 -12.74 -1.69
CA ILE A 145 -2.75 -11.69 -0.68
C ILE A 145 -3.02 -10.32 -1.28
N LEU A 146 -2.50 -10.02 -2.47
CA LEU A 146 -2.76 -8.76 -3.15
C LEU A 146 -4.26 -8.53 -3.42
N ARG A 147 -4.98 -9.59 -3.84
CA ARG A 147 -6.45 -9.51 -4.02
C ARG A 147 -7.18 -9.22 -2.72
N LEU A 148 -6.75 -9.81 -1.60
CA LEU A 148 -7.30 -9.52 -0.27
C LEU A 148 -7.03 -8.08 0.15
N PHE A 149 -5.84 -7.54 -0.13
CA PHE A 149 -5.51 -6.15 0.14
C PHE A 149 -6.43 -5.19 -0.62
N LEU A 150 -6.60 -5.40 -1.92
CA LEU A 150 -7.47 -4.55 -2.74
C LEU A 150 -8.96 -4.63 -2.37
N LYS A 151 -9.38 -5.73 -1.73
CA LYS A 151 -10.74 -5.89 -1.16
C LYS A 151 -10.85 -5.33 0.26
N LYS A 152 -9.71 -5.03 0.90
CA LYS A 152 -9.64 -4.65 2.32
C LYS A 152 -10.33 -5.67 3.23
N ASP A 153 -10.14 -6.98 2.94
CA ASP A 153 -10.71 -8.06 3.75
C ASP A 153 -9.93 -8.21 5.06
N TRP A 154 -10.14 -7.26 5.98
CA TRP A 154 -9.45 -7.19 7.26
C TRP A 154 -9.62 -8.42 8.13
N GLN A 155 -10.79 -9.09 8.03
CA GLN A 155 -11.06 -10.30 8.79
C GLN A 155 -10.11 -11.44 8.37
N THR A 156 -9.91 -11.61 7.08
CA THR A 156 -8.96 -12.61 6.55
C THR A 156 -7.52 -12.15 6.74
N ILE A 157 -7.19 -10.89 6.42
CA ILE A 157 -5.82 -10.34 6.52
C ILE A 157 -5.26 -10.48 7.95
N SER A 158 -6.07 -10.23 8.98
CA SER A 158 -5.61 -10.31 10.38
C SER A 158 -5.24 -11.73 10.82
N LYS A 159 -5.74 -12.76 10.14
CA LYS A 159 -5.52 -14.18 10.45
C LYS A 159 -4.52 -14.86 9.50
N LEU A 160 -4.06 -14.17 8.46
CA LEU A 160 -3.14 -14.74 7.48
C LEU A 160 -1.86 -15.26 8.16
N LYS A 161 -1.44 -16.43 7.71
CA LYS A 161 -0.08 -16.95 7.95
C LYS A 161 0.63 -16.89 6.62
N VAL A 162 1.55 -15.93 6.49
CA VAL A 162 2.30 -15.73 5.24
C VAL A 162 3.69 -16.33 5.43
N GLU A 163 4.04 -17.27 4.57
CA GLU A 163 5.35 -17.91 4.58
C GLU A 163 6.47 -16.89 4.27
N PRO A 164 7.67 -17.02 4.86
CA PRO A 164 8.77 -16.07 4.69
C PRO A 164 9.13 -15.82 3.23
N PHE A 165 9.07 -16.83 2.38
CA PHE A 165 9.31 -16.68 0.95
C PHE A 165 8.28 -15.77 0.27
N SER A 166 6.99 -15.96 0.57
CA SER A 166 5.91 -15.12 0.05
C SER A 166 5.97 -13.69 0.59
N GLN A 167 6.42 -13.51 1.84
CA GLN A 167 6.68 -12.18 2.40
C GLN A 167 7.81 -11.47 1.65
N GLY A 168 8.89 -12.18 1.33
CA GLY A 168 10.00 -11.66 0.55
C GLY A 168 9.57 -11.23 -0.86
N LEU A 169 8.77 -12.05 -1.54
CA LEU A 169 8.21 -11.72 -2.84
C LEU A 169 7.29 -10.49 -2.78
N LEU A 170 6.38 -10.44 -1.80
CA LEU A 170 5.48 -9.31 -1.60
C LEU A 170 6.26 -8.00 -1.39
N LYS A 171 7.30 -8.04 -0.56
CA LYS A 171 8.19 -6.90 -0.34
C LYS A 171 8.88 -6.48 -1.63
N ALA A 172 9.44 -7.42 -2.38
CA ALA A 172 10.19 -7.15 -3.61
C ALA A 172 9.30 -6.49 -4.67
N ILE A 173 8.11 -7.05 -4.96
CA ILE A 173 7.21 -6.47 -5.95
C ILE A 173 6.66 -5.11 -5.50
N SER A 174 6.37 -4.92 -4.20
CA SER A 174 5.89 -3.63 -3.71
C SER A 174 6.96 -2.53 -3.85
N ASN A 175 8.21 -2.85 -3.54
CA ASN A 175 9.31 -1.90 -3.68
C ASN A 175 9.60 -1.56 -5.16
N ASN A 176 9.66 -2.58 -6.04
CA ASN A 176 9.91 -2.37 -7.46
C ASN A 176 8.79 -1.54 -8.09
N TYR A 177 7.53 -1.87 -7.80
CA TYR A 177 6.39 -1.15 -8.34
C TYR A 177 6.33 0.30 -7.84
N SER A 178 6.67 0.54 -6.56
CA SER A 178 6.84 1.90 -6.03
C SER A 178 7.86 2.70 -6.82
N GLN A 179 9.06 2.14 -7.01
CA GLN A 179 10.14 2.80 -7.76
C GLN A 179 9.80 3.04 -9.24
N PHE A 180 9.02 2.13 -9.83
CA PHE A 180 8.58 2.26 -11.22
C PHE A 180 7.58 3.41 -11.41
N ILE A 181 6.66 3.59 -10.44
CA ILE A 181 5.59 4.61 -10.49
C ILE A 181 6.07 5.97 -10.02
N MET A 182 7.02 6.01 -9.08
CA MET A 182 7.53 7.28 -8.55
C MET A 182 8.06 8.17 -9.68
N PRO A 183 7.67 9.46 -9.72
CA PRO A 183 8.26 10.40 -10.66
C PRO A 183 9.77 10.42 -10.46
N LYS A 184 10.51 10.20 -11.53
CA LYS A 184 11.97 10.45 -11.49
C LYS A 184 12.18 11.93 -11.30
N GLU A 185 12.75 12.33 -10.19
CA GLU A 185 13.23 13.72 -10.03
C GLU A 185 14.24 13.98 -11.15
N ASN A 186 13.90 14.93 -12.03
CA ASN A 186 14.81 15.46 -13.05
C ASN A 186 15.73 16.50 -12.43
#